data_798a73cac63809ed896bfd6258a6ec84
#
_entry.id   798a73cac63809ed896bfd6258a6ec84
#
_cell.length_a   1.000
_cell.length_b   1.000
_cell.length_c   1.000
_cell.angle_alpha   90.00
_cell.angle_beta   90.00
_cell.angle_gamma   90.00
#
_symmetry.space_group_name_H-M   'P 1'
#
loop_
_entity.id
_entity.type
_entity.pdbx_description
1 polymer ?
#
loop_
_entity_poly.entity_id
_entity_poly.type
_entity_poly.pdbx_seq_one_letter_code
_entity_poly.pdbx_strand_id
1 'polypeptide(L)'
;MDNENLSKFQERIKWRFNKCLDPTLHCANSAINAHSIQKATALSFISKNNHIMEIVPRLKNGEMIIDFHQIGINKASTFPGFCPKHDSRLFNSIDNKPISLDDPEQLFLLAYRAATRELHVLMEAFCRIQALYEYQVSKELVPGDSPSQSEPARLGVE
;
A
#
# COMPACT_ATOMS: atom_id res chain seq x y z
N MET A 1 -14.68 20.43 -15.34
CA MET A 1 -13.28 20.25 -14.90
C MET A 1 -12.45 20.09 -16.16
N ASP A 2 -11.50 20.99 -16.42
CA ASP A 2 -10.70 20.95 -17.65
C ASP A 2 -9.80 19.70 -17.65
N ASN A 3 -9.53 19.15 -18.83
CA ASN A 3 -8.70 17.93 -18.97
C ASN A 3 -7.30 18.09 -18.34
N GLU A 4 -6.74 19.30 -18.33
CA GLU A 4 -5.46 19.61 -17.68
C GLU A 4 -5.55 19.50 -16.14
N ASN A 5 -6.64 19.94 -15.56
CA ASN A 5 -6.88 19.82 -14.12
C ASN A 5 -7.11 18.37 -13.69
N LEU A 6 -7.75 17.57 -14.54
CA LEU A 6 -7.97 16.14 -14.30
C LEU A 6 -6.64 15.36 -14.34
N SER A 7 -5.75 15.67 -15.30
CA SER A 7 -4.45 15.00 -15.39
C SER A 7 -3.55 15.35 -14.20
N LYS A 8 -3.48 16.61 -13.79
CA LYS A 8 -2.74 17.05 -12.59
C LYS A 8 -3.31 16.44 -11.31
N PHE A 9 -4.61 16.30 -11.21
CA PHE A 9 -5.28 15.59 -10.13
C PHE A 9 -4.86 14.11 -10.09
N GLN A 10 -4.93 13.42 -11.24
CA GLN A 10 -4.52 12.02 -11.35
C GLN A 10 -3.04 11.79 -10.99
N GLU A 11 -2.14 12.72 -11.31
CA GLU A 11 -0.73 12.64 -10.93
C GLU A 11 -0.52 12.74 -9.42
N ARG A 12 -1.26 13.61 -8.74
CA ARG A 12 -1.16 13.81 -7.28
C ARG A 12 -1.69 12.62 -6.49
N ILE A 13 -2.76 11.98 -6.93
CA ILE A 13 -3.27 10.76 -6.27
C ILE A 13 -2.40 9.51 -6.52
N LYS A 14 -1.39 9.59 -7.41
CA LYS A 14 -0.37 8.55 -7.60
C LYS A 14 0.75 8.59 -6.55
N TRP A 15 0.68 9.50 -5.57
CA TRP A 15 1.67 9.56 -4.50
C TRP A 15 1.80 8.21 -3.79
N ARG A 16 3.03 7.82 -3.53
CA ARG A 16 3.34 6.54 -2.87
C ARG A 16 4.20 6.77 -1.64
N PHE A 17 3.81 6.15 -0.55
CA PHE A 17 4.64 6.08 0.64
C PHE A 17 5.78 5.09 0.40
N ASN A 18 7.03 5.58 0.44
CA ASN A 18 8.22 4.79 0.09
C ASN A 18 9.32 4.89 1.16
N LYS A 19 8.93 4.96 2.44
CA LYS A 19 9.86 4.92 3.56
C LYS A 19 9.91 3.50 4.14
N CYS A 20 11.09 3.11 4.62
CA CYS A 20 11.26 1.88 5.37
C CYS A 20 10.51 1.96 6.71
N LEU A 21 9.63 1.00 6.96
CA LEU A 21 8.82 0.89 8.18
C LEU A 21 9.56 0.11 9.29
N ASP A 22 10.90 0.16 9.32
CA ASP A 22 11.67 -0.40 10.41
C ASP A 22 11.22 0.21 11.75
N PRO A 23 10.94 -0.59 12.79
CA PRO A 23 10.36 -0.10 14.06
C PRO A 23 11.14 1.01 14.76
N THR A 24 12.44 1.12 14.47
CA THR A 24 13.25 2.20 15.04
C THR A 24 12.95 3.58 14.42
N LEU A 25 12.26 3.62 13.27
CA LEU A 25 11.91 4.81 12.49
C LEU A 25 13.11 5.67 12.04
N HIS A 26 14.34 5.20 12.24
CA HIS A 26 15.58 5.93 11.88
C HIS A 26 16.18 5.50 10.54
N CYS A 27 15.51 4.59 9.82
CA CYS A 27 16.01 4.14 8.52
C CYS A 27 15.72 5.17 7.43
N ALA A 28 16.76 5.74 6.84
CA ALA A 28 16.66 6.69 5.72
C ALA A 28 16.60 6.00 4.33
N ASN A 29 16.74 4.67 4.28
CA ASN A 29 16.73 3.95 3.00
C ASN A 29 15.32 3.82 2.44
N SER A 30 15.21 3.91 1.13
CA SER A 30 13.95 3.64 0.42
C SER A 30 13.52 2.19 0.60
N ALA A 31 12.20 1.99 0.73
CA ALA A 31 11.59 0.67 0.77
C ALA A 31 11.64 0.01 -0.63
N ILE A 32 11.64 -1.31 -0.65
CA ILE A 32 11.52 -2.11 -1.89
C ILE A 32 10.15 -2.78 -1.95
N ASN A 33 9.69 -3.09 -3.17
CA ASN A 33 8.49 -3.90 -3.35
C ASN A 33 8.78 -5.35 -2.96
N ALA A 34 8.49 -5.70 -1.72
CA ALA A 34 8.58 -7.06 -1.19
C ALA A 34 7.20 -7.72 -1.09
N HIS A 35 7.14 -9.04 -1.17
CA HIS A 35 5.89 -9.78 -1.08
C HIS A 35 5.36 -9.81 0.36
N SER A 36 4.10 -9.45 0.56
CA SER A 36 3.42 -9.65 1.85
C SER A 36 3.00 -11.11 2.07
N ILE A 37 2.79 -11.86 0.98
CA ILE A 37 2.52 -13.29 0.98
C ILE A 37 3.71 -13.99 0.33
N GLN A 38 4.23 -15.05 0.95
CA GLN A 38 5.39 -15.78 0.47
C GLN A 38 5.20 -16.26 -0.98
N LYS A 39 6.06 -15.78 -1.89
CA LYS A 39 5.95 -16.07 -3.33
C LYS A 39 6.24 -17.53 -3.64
N ALA A 40 7.34 -18.07 -3.09
CA ALA A 40 7.86 -19.38 -3.47
C ALA A 40 6.93 -20.55 -3.10
N THR A 41 6.17 -20.42 -2.03
CA THR A 41 5.25 -21.44 -1.53
C THR A 41 3.80 -21.07 -1.80
N ALA A 42 3.29 -20.01 -1.17
CA ALA A 42 1.87 -19.68 -1.23
C ALA A 42 1.42 -19.20 -2.62
N LEU A 43 2.08 -18.17 -3.18
CA LEU A 43 1.63 -17.62 -4.46
C LEU A 43 1.91 -18.57 -5.63
N SER A 44 3.05 -19.26 -5.63
CA SER A 44 3.36 -20.24 -6.70
C SER A 44 2.39 -21.41 -6.70
N PHE A 45 1.93 -21.84 -5.52
CA PHE A 45 0.98 -22.97 -5.39
C PHE A 45 -0.38 -22.65 -5.99
N ILE A 46 -0.89 -21.41 -5.82
CA ILE A 46 -2.20 -20.98 -6.34
C ILE A 46 -2.11 -20.36 -7.74
N SER A 47 -0.91 -20.15 -8.28
CA SER A 47 -0.73 -19.49 -9.57
C SER A 47 -1.00 -20.46 -10.74
N LYS A 48 -1.53 -19.88 -11.82
CA LYS A 48 -1.63 -20.55 -13.14
C LYS A 48 -0.84 -19.72 -14.15
N ASN A 49 0.11 -20.35 -14.83
CA ASN A 49 1.01 -19.66 -15.79
C ASN A 49 1.70 -18.41 -15.18
N ASN A 50 2.19 -18.53 -13.94
CA ASN A 50 2.79 -17.43 -13.18
C ASN A 50 1.87 -16.21 -12.95
N HIS A 51 0.55 -16.38 -12.98
CA HIS A 51 -0.45 -15.35 -12.67
C HIS A 51 -1.41 -15.83 -11.61
N ILE A 52 -1.93 -14.88 -10.85
CA ILE A 52 -3.07 -15.07 -9.94
C ILE A 52 -4.17 -14.06 -10.26
N MET A 53 -5.36 -14.28 -9.72
CA MET A 53 -6.44 -13.30 -9.81
C MET A 53 -6.42 -12.40 -8.58
N GLU A 54 -6.53 -11.10 -8.79
CA GLU A 54 -6.75 -10.13 -7.73
C GLU A 54 -8.10 -9.43 -7.91
N ILE A 55 -8.67 -8.96 -6.80
CA ILE A 55 -9.91 -8.19 -6.77
C ILE A 55 -9.55 -6.71 -6.84
N VAL A 56 -10.09 -6.01 -7.84
CA VAL A 56 -9.81 -4.58 -8.07
C VAL A 56 -11.12 -3.80 -8.09
N PRO A 57 -11.28 -2.79 -7.22
CA PRO A 57 -12.41 -1.87 -7.36
C PRO A 57 -12.18 -0.97 -8.60
N ARG A 58 -13.19 -0.82 -9.43
CA ARG A 58 -13.17 0.05 -10.62
C ARG A 58 -14.40 0.94 -10.65
N LEU A 59 -14.21 2.18 -11.07
CA LEU A 59 -15.32 3.08 -11.36
C LEU A 59 -15.75 2.88 -12.83
N LYS A 60 -17.00 2.45 -13.04
CA LYS A 60 -17.59 2.27 -14.37
C LYS A 60 -18.95 2.96 -14.40
N ASN A 61 -19.13 3.90 -15.32
CA ASN A 61 -20.36 4.69 -15.47
C ASN A 61 -20.83 5.41 -14.19
N GLY A 62 -19.89 5.82 -13.33
CA GLY A 62 -20.19 6.47 -12.04
C GLY A 62 -20.46 5.51 -10.87
N GLU A 63 -20.49 4.21 -11.11
CA GLU A 63 -20.70 3.18 -10.09
C GLU A 63 -19.41 2.44 -9.78
N MET A 64 -19.20 2.13 -8.48
CA MET A 64 -18.09 1.29 -8.03
C MET A 64 -18.44 -0.17 -8.29
N ILE A 65 -17.67 -0.82 -9.15
CA ILE A 65 -17.78 -2.25 -9.42
C ILE A 65 -16.54 -2.99 -8.90
N ILE A 66 -16.73 -4.26 -8.57
CA ILE A 66 -15.64 -5.17 -8.24
C ILE A 66 -15.32 -5.99 -9.49
N ASP A 67 -14.07 -5.95 -9.93
CA ASP A 67 -13.59 -6.67 -11.10
C ASP A 67 -12.45 -7.61 -10.73
N PHE A 68 -12.26 -8.68 -11.50
CA PHE A 68 -11.15 -9.60 -11.34
C PHE A 68 -10.07 -9.31 -12.38
N HIS A 69 -8.84 -9.13 -11.92
CA HIS A 69 -7.70 -8.82 -12.76
C HIS A 69 -6.60 -9.87 -12.63
N GLN A 70 -6.02 -10.28 -13.75
CA GLN A 70 -4.84 -11.14 -13.72
C GLN A 70 -3.59 -10.32 -13.44
N ILE A 71 -2.84 -10.74 -12.41
CA ILE A 71 -1.56 -10.14 -12.06
C ILE A 71 -0.45 -11.20 -12.02
N GLY A 72 0.72 -10.88 -12.54
CA GLY A 72 1.87 -11.77 -12.43
C GLY A 72 2.35 -11.92 -11.00
N ILE A 73 2.72 -13.14 -10.57
CA ILE A 73 3.13 -13.45 -9.19
C ILE A 73 4.31 -12.59 -8.70
N ASN A 74 5.12 -12.04 -9.58
CA ASN A 74 6.21 -11.12 -9.22
C ASN A 74 5.73 -9.75 -8.72
N LYS A 75 4.49 -9.39 -9.03
CA LYS A 75 3.86 -8.12 -8.61
C LYS A 75 2.74 -8.33 -7.61
N ALA A 76 2.17 -9.52 -7.58
CA ALA A 76 1.07 -9.87 -6.69
C ALA A 76 1.50 -9.74 -5.22
N SER A 77 0.64 -9.19 -4.38
CA SER A 77 0.85 -8.99 -2.95
C SER A 77 2.10 -8.16 -2.58
N THR A 78 2.76 -7.47 -3.51
CA THR A 78 3.94 -6.65 -3.19
C THR A 78 3.54 -5.30 -2.62
N PHE A 79 4.34 -4.79 -1.68
CA PHE A 79 4.22 -3.44 -1.14
C PHE A 79 5.60 -2.91 -0.71
N PRO A 80 5.84 -1.59 -0.74
CA PRO A 80 7.10 -1.00 -0.32
C PRO A 80 7.12 -0.76 1.20
N GLY A 81 7.25 -1.83 1.98
CA GLY A 81 7.25 -1.75 3.45
C GLY A 81 8.63 -1.58 4.06
N PHE A 82 9.65 -2.23 3.55
CA PHE A 82 10.99 -2.26 4.14
C PHE A 82 12.08 -2.05 3.10
N CYS A 83 13.23 -1.54 3.52
CA CYS A 83 14.41 -1.52 2.67
C CYS A 83 15.02 -2.92 2.57
N PRO A 84 15.91 -3.22 1.58
CA PRO A 84 16.45 -4.56 1.38
C PRO A 84 17.08 -5.17 2.64
N LYS A 85 17.82 -4.35 3.40
CA LYS A 85 18.48 -4.78 4.62
C LYS A 85 17.48 -5.20 5.72
N HIS A 86 16.45 -4.39 5.94
CA HIS A 86 15.47 -4.65 7.00
C HIS A 86 14.49 -5.75 6.61
N ASP A 87 14.08 -5.82 5.34
CA ASP A 87 13.25 -6.91 4.86
C ASP A 87 13.94 -8.26 5.04
N SER A 88 15.16 -8.42 4.55
CA SER A 88 15.93 -9.66 4.68
C SER A 88 16.20 -10.02 6.14
N ARG A 89 16.53 -9.04 7.00
CA ARG A 89 16.80 -9.32 8.41
C ARG A 89 15.58 -9.81 9.18
N LEU A 90 14.43 -9.16 8.94
CA LEU A 90 13.20 -9.45 9.68
C LEU A 90 12.55 -10.76 9.20
N PHE A 91 12.51 -10.99 7.90
CA PHE A 91 11.66 -12.03 7.34
C PHE A 91 12.41 -13.27 6.84
N ASN A 92 13.73 -13.36 7.10
CA ASN A 92 14.55 -14.50 6.68
C ASN A 92 13.98 -15.86 7.13
N SER A 93 13.45 -15.95 8.34
CA SER A 93 12.92 -17.22 8.89
C SER A 93 11.62 -17.67 8.20
N ILE A 94 10.83 -16.75 7.65
CA ILE A 94 9.60 -17.08 6.92
C ILE A 94 9.80 -17.11 5.41
N ASP A 95 10.85 -16.51 4.86
CA ASP A 95 11.11 -16.51 3.42
C ASP A 95 11.98 -17.69 2.96
N ASN A 96 12.88 -18.16 3.82
CA ASN A 96 13.88 -19.17 3.48
C ASN A 96 13.68 -20.52 4.19
N LYS A 97 12.68 -20.65 5.08
CA LYS A 97 12.36 -21.90 5.76
C LYS A 97 10.90 -22.29 5.50
N PRO A 98 10.60 -23.59 5.56
CA PRO A 98 9.20 -24.03 5.58
C PRO A 98 8.45 -23.41 6.77
N ILE A 99 7.20 -23.00 6.54
CA ILE A 99 6.36 -22.49 7.61
C ILE A 99 5.91 -23.62 8.51
N SER A 100 6.10 -23.44 9.82
CA SER A 100 5.59 -24.32 10.87
C SER A 100 4.55 -23.58 11.71
N LEU A 101 3.39 -24.20 11.91
CA LEU A 101 2.35 -23.63 12.78
C LEU A 101 2.71 -23.74 14.28
N ASP A 102 3.73 -24.52 14.61
CA ASP A 102 4.25 -24.68 15.97
C ASP A 102 5.41 -23.71 16.28
N ASP A 103 5.83 -22.89 15.30
CA ASP A 103 6.88 -21.89 15.47
C ASP A 103 6.27 -20.51 15.74
N PRO A 104 6.26 -20.04 17.00
CA PRO A 104 5.65 -18.76 17.36
C PRO A 104 6.36 -17.56 16.76
N GLU A 105 7.66 -17.66 16.45
CA GLU A 105 8.42 -16.60 15.80
C GLU A 105 7.94 -16.44 14.35
N GLN A 106 7.81 -17.52 13.61
CA GLN A 106 7.29 -17.48 12.24
C GLN A 106 5.86 -16.94 12.19
N LEU A 107 4.98 -17.41 13.11
CA LEU A 107 3.60 -16.91 13.18
C LEU A 107 3.55 -15.41 13.48
N PHE A 108 4.37 -14.93 14.41
CA PHE A 108 4.49 -13.51 14.71
C PHE A 108 4.96 -12.72 13.48
N LEU A 109 5.98 -13.18 12.77
CA LEU A 109 6.52 -12.49 11.60
C LEU A 109 5.53 -12.45 10.43
N LEU A 110 4.73 -13.50 10.22
CA LEU A 110 3.65 -13.50 9.25
C LEU A 110 2.59 -12.44 9.60
N ALA A 111 2.15 -12.41 10.87
CA ALA A 111 1.19 -11.42 11.34
C ALA A 111 1.77 -9.99 11.27
N TYR A 112 3.02 -9.81 11.67
CA TYR A 112 3.71 -8.52 11.59
C TYR A 112 3.83 -8.00 10.16
N ARG A 113 4.19 -8.87 9.20
CA ARG A 113 4.26 -8.49 7.78
C ARG A 113 2.89 -8.09 7.24
N ALA A 114 1.82 -8.83 7.60
CA ALA A 114 0.46 -8.51 7.21
C ALA A 114 -0.01 -7.16 7.80
N ALA A 115 0.22 -6.94 9.09
CA ALA A 115 -0.12 -5.69 9.76
C ALA A 115 0.64 -4.50 9.18
N THR A 116 1.94 -4.68 8.85
CA THR A 116 2.76 -3.64 8.22
C THR A 116 2.25 -3.30 6.81
N ARG A 117 1.77 -4.29 6.05
CA ARG A 117 1.13 -4.06 4.75
C ARG A 117 -0.12 -3.18 4.90
N GLU A 118 -0.99 -3.50 5.85
CA GLU A 118 -2.20 -2.70 6.09
C GLU A 118 -1.86 -1.28 6.58
N LEU A 119 -0.87 -1.15 7.46
CA LEU A 119 -0.34 0.15 7.87
C LEU A 119 0.13 0.97 6.65
N HIS A 120 0.89 0.35 5.75
CA HIS A 120 1.36 1.01 4.52
C HIS A 120 0.19 1.51 3.66
N VAL A 121 -0.85 0.68 3.47
CA VAL A 121 -2.06 1.05 2.71
C VAL A 121 -2.76 2.26 3.33
N LEU A 122 -2.90 2.28 4.66
CA LEU A 122 -3.49 3.40 5.39
C LEU A 122 -2.65 4.68 5.27
N MET A 123 -1.33 4.59 5.38
CA MET A 123 -0.42 5.72 5.21
C MET A 123 -0.47 6.28 3.78
N GLU A 124 -0.53 5.43 2.76
CA GLU A 124 -0.74 5.89 1.39
C GLU A 124 -2.08 6.60 1.21
N ALA A 125 -3.15 6.03 1.75
CA ALA A 125 -4.49 6.63 1.68
C ALA A 125 -4.51 8.01 2.35
N PHE A 126 -3.92 8.13 3.54
CA PHE A 126 -3.78 9.41 4.26
C PHE A 126 -3.04 10.46 3.42
N CYS A 127 -1.87 10.12 2.89
CA CYS A 127 -1.08 11.07 2.09
C CYS A 127 -1.79 11.48 0.79
N ARG A 128 -2.57 10.58 0.19
CA ARG A 128 -3.40 10.91 -0.98
C ARG A 128 -4.54 11.86 -0.64
N ILE A 129 -5.21 11.65 0.49
CA ILE A 129 -6.27 12.55 0.99
C ILE A 129 -5.69 13.93 1.29
N GLN A 130 -4.54 13.98 1.96
CA GLN A 130 -3.84 15.24 2.23
C GLN A 130 -3.47 15.99 0.94
N ALA A 131 -2.87 15.29 -0.02
CA ALA A 131 -2.50 15.89 -1.31
C ALA A 131 -3.74 16.39 -2.10
N LEU A 132 -4.87 15.69 -1.98
CA LEU A 132 -6.14 16.10 -2.57
C LEU A 132 -6.67 17.37 -1.90
N TYR A 133 -6.65 17.42 -0.58
CA TYR A 133 -7.06 18.60 0.18
C TYR A 133 -6.22 19.82 -0.18
N GLU A 134 -4.90 19.71 -0.17
CA GLU A 134 -3.97 20.78 -0.57
C GLU A 134 -4.27 21.28 -2.00
N TYR A 135 -4.59 20.35 -2.91
CA TYR A 135 -5.00 20.72 -4.27
C TYR A 135 -6.31 21.50 -4.28
N GLN A 136 -7.34 21.08 -3.54
CA GLN A 136 -8.62 21.76 -3.48
C GLN A 136 -8.49 23.16 -2.89
N VAL A 137 -7.69 23.33 -1.83
CA VAL A 137 -7.35 24.64 -1.24
C VAL A 137 -6.62 25.52 -2.25
N SER A 138 -5.64 24.98 -2.96
CA SER A 138 -4.87 25.74 -3.98
C SER A 138 -5.72 26.19 -5.17
N LYS A 139 -6.92 25.61 -5.34
CA LYS A 139 -7.89 25.97 -6.38
C LYS A 139 -9.08 26.76 -5.85
N GLU A 140 -9.03 27.17 -4.59
CA GLU A 140 -10.12 27.90 -3.91
C GLU A 140 -11.46 27.14 -3.93
N LEU A 141 -11.41 25.82 -4.06
CA LEU A 141 -12.60 24.97 -4.06
C LEU A 141 -13.13 24.71 -2.66
N VAL A 142 -12.25 24.82 -1.66
CA VAL A 142 -12.57 24.70 -0.23
C VAL A 142 -11.77 25.74 0.55
N PRO A 143 -12.29 26.25 1.70
CA PRO A 143 -11.54 27.15 2.58
C PRO A 143 -10.24 26.50 3.09
N GLY A 144 -9.11 27.20 2.97
CA GLY A 144 -7.80 26.72 3.42
C GLY A 144 -7.46 26.98 4.88
N ASP A 145 -8.26 27.84 5.53
CA ASP A 145 -7.98 28.41 6.85
C ASP A 145 -8.54 27.59 8.02
N SER A 146 -9.33 26.60 7.76
CA SER A 146 -9.93 25.74 8.81
C SER A 146 -9.98 24.27 8.37
N PRO A 147 -8.91 23.50 8.60
CA PRO A 147 -8.89 22.06 8.30
C PRO A 147 -10.05 21.30 8.93
N SER A 148 -10.55 21.74 10.09
CA SER A 148 -11.67 21.14 10.80
C SER A 148 -13.02 21.32 10.12
N GLN A 149 -13.15 22.17 9.11
CA GLN A 149 -14.41 22.44 8.41
C GLN A 149 -14.58 21.67 7.11
N SER A 150 -13.53 21.02 6.60
CA SER A 150 -13.62 20.17 5.41
C SER A 150 -13.63 18.70 5.79
N GLU A 151 -14.53 17.89 5.24
CA GLU A 151 -14.59 16.45 5.49
C GLU A 151 -13.26 15.72 5.25
N PRO A 152 -12.49 16.01 4.18
CA PRO A 152 -11.18 15.38 3.98
C PRO A 152 -10.15 15.72 5.07
N ALA A 153 -10.23 16.90 5.67
CA ALA A 153 -9.31 17.30 6.74
C ALA A 153 -9.67 16.63 8.07
N ARG A 154 -10.97 16.41 8.34
CA ARG A 154 -11.43 15.70 9.55
C ARG A 154 -10.97 14.24 9.55
N LEU A 155 -10.89 13.59 8.40
CA LEU A 155 -10.41 12.21 8.27
C LEU A 155 -8.90 12.03 8.45
N GLY A 156 -8.14 13.13 8.45
CA GLY A 156 -6.66 13.08 8.53
C GLY A 156 -6.06 13.70 9.79
N VAL A 157 -6.84 14.34 10.66
CA VAL A 157 -6.35 15.15 11.80
C VAL A 157 -6.97 14.74 13.15
N GLU A 158 -7.93 13.85 13.18
CA GLU A 158 -8.41 13.15 14.37
C GLU A 158 -7.77 11.74 14.41
#